data_35c6941060a00c530a25ec68632e6ef6
#
_entry.id   35c6941060a00c530a25ec68632e6ef6
#
_cell.length_a   1.000
_cell.length_b   1.000
_cell.length_c   1.000
_cell.angle_alpha   90.00
_cell.angle_beta   90.00
_cell.angle_gamma   90.00
#
_symmetry.space_group_name_H-M   'P 1'
#
loop_
_entity.id
_entity.type
_entity.pdbx_description
1 polymer ?
#
loop_
_entity_poly.entity_id
_entity_poly.type
_entity_poly.pdbx_seq_one_letter_code
_entity_poly.pdbx_strand_id
1 'polypeptide(L)'
;MPETPMVSVLMTAYNREKYISEAIESVLESSYNDFELVIVDDCSSDKTVELAKQYEAKDIRVKVFVNEKNLGDYPNRNKAASYARGKYLKYLDSDDVMRKDCLDKMVSQMELYPECAFGISSRSLNHSIIHTPENSYRVHFFERGILDISPSGSIIRNDVFKIENGFWETRCVSDFEFWLRLAKKYAVIEMEKDLIYWREHEGQEINLGRIEYLEHNINIVSHKLMGSCLTEAEQNEILKRYRKATSRQILKNFRPLHILEAIRLFRINKLSLFDAI
;
A
#
# COMPACT_ATOMS: atom_id res chain seq x y z
N MET A 1 -32.62 -5.47 -0.03
CA MET A 1 -31.22 -5.79 0.31
C MET A 1 -30.63 -4.50 0.87
N PRO A 2 -29.77 -4.51 1.89
CA PRO A 2 -29.08 -3.28 2.27
C PRO A 2 -28.34 -2.77 1.04
N GLU A 3 -28.43 -1.47 0.77
CA GLU A 3 -27.74 -0.83 -0.35
C GLU A 3 -26.23 -1.13 -0.27
N THR A 4 -25.64 -1.40 -1.44
CA THR A 4 -24.20 -1.63 -1.54
C THR A 4 -23.51 -0.29 -1.27
N PRO A 5 -22.62 -0.18 -0.28
CA PRO A 5 -21.96 1.08 0.03
C PRO A 5 -21.06 1.52 -1.13
N MET A 6 -20.83 2.82 -1.25
CA MET A 6 -19.89 3.34 -2.24
C MET A 6 -18.46 2.93 -1.91
N VAL A 7 -18.06 2.96 -0.64
CA VAL A 7 -16.70 2.65 -0.19
C VAL A 7 -16.72 1.54 0.86
N SER A 8 -15.84 0.55 0.70
CA SER A 8 -15.40 -0.31 1.80
C SER A 8 -14.07 0.22 2.30
N VAL A 9 -14.06 0.79 3.51
CA VAL A 9 -12.82 1.10 4.23
C VAL A 9 -12.31 -0.20 4.84
N LEU A 10 -11.10 -0.60 4.50
CA LEU A 10 -10.48 -1.87 4.89
C LEU A 10 -9.36 -1.59 5.89
N MET A 11 -9.52 -2.06 7.12
CA MET A 11 -8.54 -1.90 8.19
C MET A 11 -7.99 -3.27 8.60
N THR A 12 -6.70 -3.49 8.40
CA THR A 12 -6.02 -4.69 8.90
C THR A 12 -5.33 -4.38 10.22
N ALA A 13 -5.42 -5.30 11.19
CA ALA A 13 -4.85 -5.10 12.51
C ALA A 13 -4.09 -6.33 13.00
N TYR A 14 -2.98 -6.10 13.68
CA TYR A 14 -2.23 -7.12 14.42
C TYR A 14 -1.47 -6.45 15.57
N ASN A 15 -1.91 -6.70 16.82
CA ASN A 15 -1.35 -6.12 18.04
C ASN A 15 -1.28 -4.58 17.97
N ARG A 16 -2.45 -3.93 17.87
CA ARG A 16 -2.62 -2.48 17.71
C ARG A 16 -3.50 -1.83 18.79
N GLU A 17 -3.57 -2.42 19.98
CA GLU A 17 -4.41 -1.90 21.08
C GLU A 17 -4.18 -0.42 21.40
N LYS A 18 -2.97 0.12 21.16
CA LYS A 18 -2.62 1.52 21.41
C LYS A 18 -3.18 2.51 20.39
N TYR A 19 -3.50 2.05 19.18
CA TYR A 19 -3.77 2.93 18.03
C TYR A 19 -5.14 2.70 17.39
N ILE A 20 -5.65 1.47 17.46
CA ILE A 20 -6.83 1.05 16.69
C ILE A 20 -8.06 1.90 16.98
N SER A 21 -8.27 2.36 18.21
CA SER A 21 -9.43 3.19 18.56
C SER A 21 -9.41 4.52 17.80
N GLU A 22 -8.28 5.22 17.78
CA GLU A 22 -8.12 6.50 17.08
C GLU A 22 -8.25 6.31 15.55
N ALA A 23 -7.71 5.21 15.01
CA ALA A 23 -7.87 4.88 13.60
C ALA A 23 -9.35 4.64 13.22
N ILE A 24 -10.10 3.88 14.03
CA ILE A 24 -11.54 3.65 13.82
C ILE A 24 -12.32 4.96 13.91
N GLU A 25 -12.08 5.76 14.94
CA GLU A 25 -12.75 7.04 15.15
C GLU A 25 -12.54 7.98 13.96
N SER A 26 -11.33 8.05 13.42
CA SER A 26 -11.02 8.87 12.25
C SER A 26 -11.86 8.50 11.00
N VAL A 27 -12.20 7.21 10.85
CA VAL A 27 -13.09 6.75 9.77
C VAL A 27 -14.54 7.11 10.07
N LEU A 28 -15.00 6.89 11.31
CA LEU A 28 -16.39 7.16 11.70
C LEU A 28 -16.72 8.64 11.70
N GLU A 29 -15.74 9.52 11.92
CA GLU A 29 -15.86 10.98 11.84
C GLU A 29 -15.84 11.54 10.41
N SER A 30 -15.71 10.67 9.39
CA SER A 30 -15.73 11.09 7.98
C SER A 30 -16.96 11.92 7.65
N SER A 31 -16.79 13.00 6.89
CA SER A 31 -17.88 13.77 6.31
C SER A 31 -18.69 12.98 5.26
N TYR A 32 -18.05 11.98 4.65
CA TYR A 32 -18.69 11.05 3.71
C TYR A 32 -19.36 9.90 4.46
N ASN A 33 -20.65 9.65 4.22
CA ASN A 33 -21.43 8.70 5.02
C ASN A 33 -21.69 7.34 4.35
N ASP A 34 -21.55 7.25 3.02
CA ASP A 34 -21.86 6.03 2.26
C ASP A 34 -20.66 5.08 2.22
N PHE A 35 -20.31 4.53 3.39
CA PHE A 35 -19.23 3.56 3.56
C PHE A 35 -19.58 2.45 4.54
N GLU A 36 -18.85 1.35 4.44
CA GLU A 36 -18.69 0.35 5.49
C GLU A 36 -17.22 0.34 5.97
N LEU A 37 -16.99 -0.01 7.23
CA LEU A 37 -15.65 -0.24 7.80
C LEU A 37 -15.49 -1.73 8.10
N VAL A 38 -14.63 -2.38 7.33
CA VAL A 38 -14.28 -3.81 7.49
C VAL A 38 -12.94 -3.89 8.20
N ILE A 39 -12.96 -4.36 9.45
CA ILE A 39 -11.75 -4.57 10.26
C ILE A 39 -11.43 -6.06 10.24
N VAL A 40 -10.20 -6.42 9.85
CA VAL A 40 -9.75 -7.82 9.89
C VAL A 40 -8.51 -7.91 10.77
N ASP A 41 -8.70 -8.53 11.92
CA ASP A 41 -7.64 -8.79 12.88
C ASP A 41 -6.89 -10.07 12.53
N ASP A 42 -5.57 -10.00 12.51
CA ASP A 42 -4.69 -11.10 12.12
C ASP A 42 -4.21 -11.94 13.32
N CYS A 43 -5.17 -12.34 14.18
CA CYS A 43 -4.92 -13.15 15.37
C CYS A 43 -4.10 -12.40 16.43
N SER A 44 -4.54 -11.20 16.81
CA SER A 44 -3.92 -10.40 17.88
C SER A 44 -3.99 -11.07 19.24
N SER A 45 -2.96 -10.87 20.05
CA SER A 45 -2.87 -11.37 21.42
C SER A 45 -3.10 -10.31 22.50
N ASP A 46 -3.24 -9.04 22.10
CA ASP A 46 -3.52 -7.87 22.95
C ASP A 46 -5.03 -7.51 22.91
N LYS A 47 -5.39 -6.32 23.37
CA LYS A 47 -6.79 -5.86 23.39
C LYS A 47 -7.34 -5.35 22.06
N THR A 48 -6.63 -5.52 20.94
CA THR A 48 -7.04 -5.01 19.63
C THR A 48 -8.46 -5.45 19.25
N VAL A 49 -8.74 -6.76 19.35
CA VAL A 49 -10.06 -7.32 19.00
C VAL A 49 -11.15 -6.82 19.94
N GLU A 50 -10.89 -6.77 21.25
CA GLU A 50 -11.84 -6.26 22.25
C GLU A 50 -12.26 -4.82 21.93
N LEU A 51 -11.28 -3.95 21.65
CA LEU A 51 -11.52 -2.55 21.31
C LEU A 51 -12.31 -2.41 20.00
N ALA A 52 -11.93 -3.13 18.95
CA ALA A 52 -12.63 -3.09 17.66
C ALA A 52 -14.10 -3.55 17.79
N LYS A 53 -14.36 -4.60 18.56
CA LYS A 53 -15.72 -5.12 18.83
C LYS A 53 -16.62 -4.11 19.59
N GLN A 54 -16.07 -3.23 20.40
CA GLN A 54 -16.84 -2.16 21.05
C GLN A 54 -17.41 -1.17 20.03
N TYR A 55 -16.69 -0.88 18.93
CA TYR A 55 -17.19 -0.03 17.85
C TYR A 55 -18.20 -0.77 16.97
N GLU A 56 -17.99 -2.05 16.66
CA GLU A 56 -18.97 -2.89 15.96
C GLU A 56 -20.33 -2.91 16.66
N ALA A 57 -20.32 -2.95 17.99
CA ALA A 57 -21.55 -2.94 18.80
C ALA A 57 -22.30 -1.58 18.78
N LYS A 58 -21.60 -0.47 18.47
CA LYS A 58 -22.13 0.89 18.49
C LYS A 58 -22.52 1.42 17.12
N ASP A 59 -21.86 0.97 16.04
CA ASP A 59 -22.08 1.49 14.69
C ASP A 59 -22.27 0.33 13.70
N ILE A 60 -23.42 0.28 13.05
CA ILE A 60 -23.80 -0.79 12.11
C ILE A 60 -22.87 -0.87 10.88
N ARG A 61 -22.18 0.22 10.55
CA ARG A 61 -21.23 0.29 9.44
C ARG A 61 -19.93 -0.48 9.72
N VAL A 62 -19.62 -0.74 10.99
CA VAL A 62 -18.40 -1.45 11.42
C VAL A 62 -18.66 -2.95 11.41
N LYS A 63 -17.73 -3.71 10.84
CA LYS A 63 -17.72 -5.18 10.84
C LYS A 63 -16.32 -5.66 11.21
N VAL A 64 -16.24 -6.55 12.18
CA VAL A 64 -14.98 -7.07 12.72
C VAL A 64 -14.87 -8.57 12.47
N PHE A 65 -13.84 -8.98 11.78
CA PHE A 65 -13.47 -10.36 11.53
C PHE A 65 -12.13 -10.68 12.21
N VAL A 66 -11.96 -11.88 12.68
CA VAL A 66 -10.73 -12.34 13.33
C VAL A 66 -10.24 -13.61 12.63
N ASN A 67 -8.99 -13.62 12.22
CA ASN A 67 -8.38 -14.78 11.60
C ASN A 67 -8.05 -15.85 12.67
N GLU A 68 -8.18 -17.12 12.31
CA GLU A 68 -7.83 -18.25 13.18
C GLU A 68 -6.32 -18.34 13.47
N LYS A 69 -5.50 -17.78 12.59
CA LYS A 69 -4.05 -17.70 12.70
C LYS A 69 -3.54 -16.43 12.03
N ASN A 70 -2.32 -16.00 12.38
CA ASN A 70 -1.66 -14.90 11.70
C ASN A 70 -1.33 -15.30 10.25
N LEU A 71 -1.86 -14.54 9.29
CA LEU A 71 -1.67 -14.74 7.85
C LEU A 71 -0.51 -13.90 7.31
N GLY A 72 -0.15 -12.83 8.00
CA GLY A 72 0.76 -11.79 7.53
C GLY A 72 0.05 -10.66 6.78
N ASP A 73 0.79 -9.57 6.51
CA ASP A 73 0.26 -8.29 6.07
C ASP A 73 -0.62 -8.40 4.80
N TYR A 74 -0.07 -8.79 3.66
CA TYR A 74 -0.82 -8.78 2.39
C TYR A 74 -1.87 -9.88 2.25
N PRO A 75 -1.66 -11.10 2.73
CA PRO A 75 -2.75 -12.08 2.83
C PRO A 75 -3.93 -11.58 3.66
N ASN A 76 -3.66 -10.86 4.79
CA ASN A 76 -4.70 -10.26 5.61
C ASN A 76 -5.41 -9.10 4.87
N ARG A 77 -4.70 -8.27 4.09
CA ARG A 77 -5.31 -7.23 3.23
C ARG A 77 -6.20 -7.84 2.14
N ASN A 78 -5.75 -8.91 1.48
CA ASN A 78 -6.57 -9.64 0.52
C ASN A 78 -7.82 -10.24 1.18
N LYS A 79 -7.67 -10.76 2.41
CA LYS A 79 -8.78 -11.26 3.20
C LYS A 79 -9.80 -10.16 3.52
N ALA A 80 -9.33 -8.97 3.91
CA ALA A 80 -10.19 -7.82 4.15
C ALA A 80 -10.97 -7.43 2.89
N ALA A 81 -10.29 -7.38 1.73
CA ALA A 81 -10.94 -7.11 0.45
C ALA A 81 -12.00 -8.17 0.06
N SER A 82 -11.85 -9.42 0.50
CA SER A 82 -12.86 -10.46 0.23
C SER A 82 -14.19 -10.23 0.94
N TYR A 83 -14.23 -9.45 2.00
CA TYR A 83 -15.45 -9.06 2.71
C TYR A 83 -16.06 -7.76 2.19
N ALA A 84 -15.32 -7.02 1.34
CA ALA A 84 -15.74 -5.74 0.82
C ALA A 84 -16.90 -5.84 -0.16
N ARG A 85 -17.91 -4.97 0.01
CA ARG A 85 -19.09 -4.85 -0.87
C ARG A 85 -19.08 -3.56 -1.70
N GLY A 86 -18.28 -2.57 -1.29
CA GLY A 86 -18.23 -1.25 -1.91
C GLY A 86 -17.70 -1.26 -3.34
N LYS A 87 -18.08 -0.22 -4.10
CA LYS A 87 -17.54 0.06 -5.44
C LYS A 87 -16.06 0.35 -5.37
N TYR A 88 -15.63 1.02 -4.30
CA TYR A 88 -14.23 1.37 -4.03
C TYR A 88 -13.72 0.69 -2.77
N LEU A 89 -12.45 0.28 -2.81
CA LEU A 89 -11.68 -0.18 -1.66
C LEU A 89 -10.77 0.95 -1.19
N LYS A 90 -10.84 1.32 0.07
CA LYS A 90 -9.97 2.28 0.74
C LYS A 90 -9.27 1.61 1.90
N TYR A 91 -7.97 1.35 1.77
CA TYR A 91 -7.20 0.84 2.90
C TYR A 91 -6.88 1.95 3.91
N LEU A 92 -6.90 1.60 5.19
CA LEU A 92 -6.37 2.42 6.28
C LEU A 92 -5.70 1.48 7.27
N ASP A 93 -4.41 1.69 7.54
CA ASP A 93 -3.70 0.91 8.54
C ASP A 93 -4.21 1.26 9.95
N SER A 94 -4.28 0.27 10.82
CA SER A 94 -4.86 0.41 12.16
C SER A 94 -4.02 1.25 13.14
N ASP A 95 -2.94 1.82 12.67
CA ASP A 95 -2.06 2.78 13.34
C ASP A 95 -2.00 4.16 12.65
N ASP A 96 -2.74 4.35 11.54
CA ASP A 96 -2.85 5.61 10.82
C ASP A 96 -4.16 6.34 11.12
N VAL A 97 -4.22 7.62 10.74
CA VAL A 97 -5.41 8.48 10.94
C VAL A 97 -5.84 9.07 9.62
N MET A 98 -7.12 8.93 9.31
CA MET A 98 -7.73 9.47 8.09
C MET A 98 -8.24 10.89 8.32
N ARG A 99 -7.94 11.82 7.42
CA ARG A 99 -8.51 13.17 7.45
C ARG A 99 -10.03 13.11 7.19
N LYS A 100 -10.81 13.92 7.90
CA LYS A 100 -12.27 13.89 7.89
C LYS A 100 -12.89 13.98 6.49
N ASP A 101 -12.31 14.76 5.57
CA ASP A 101 -12.77 14.93 4.18
C ASP A 101 -12.10 13.99 3.17
N CYS A 102 -11.30 13.03 3.63
CA CYS A 102 -10.54 12.13 2.78
C CYS A 102 -11.43 11.32 1.82
N LEU A 103 -12.49 10.69 2.34
CA LEU A 103 -13.39 9.88 1.51
C LEU A 103 -14.14 10.75 0.49
N ASP A 104 -14.65 11.93 0.89
CA ASP A 104 -15.31 12.86 -0.03
C ASP A 104 -14.41 13.20 -1.21
N LYS A 105 -13.16 13.56 -0.92
CA LYS A 105 -12.18 13.93 -1.94
C LYS A 105 -11.81 12.77 -2.84
N MET A 106 -11.48 11.62 -2.24
CA MET A 106 -11.07 10.44 -3.01
C MET A 106 -12.22 9.93 -3.90
N VAL A 107 -13.44 9.80 -3.36
CA VAL A 107 -14.60 9.35 -4.13
C VAL A 107 -14.94 10.34 -5.23
N SER A 108 -15.00 11.64 -4.93
CA SER A 108 -15.34 12.67 -5.94
C SER A 108 -14.37 12.62 -7.13
N GLN A 109 -13.06 12.43 -6.89
CA GLN A 109 -12.08 12.31 -7.95
C GLN A 109 -12.26 11.01 -8.75
N MET A 110 -12.49 9.88 -8.09
CA MET A 110 -12.70 8.59 -8.76
C MET A 110 -13.99 8.57 -9.59
N GLU A 111 -15.06 9.28 -9.17
CA GLU A 111 -16.29 9.41 -9.92
C GLU A 111 -16.16 10.39 -11.10
N LEU A 112 -15.34 11.45 -10.94
CA LEU A 112 -15.08 12.43 -12.00
C LEU A 112 -14.24 11.82 -13.15
N TYR A 113 -13.37 10.85 -12.83
CA TYR A 113 -12.44 10.20 -13.78
C TYR A 113 -12.62 8.68 -13.76
N PRO A 114 -13.75 8.17 -14.33
CA PRO A 114 -14.09 6.75 -14.28
C PRO A 114 -13.13 5.84 -15.06
N GLU A 115 -12.30 6.40 -15.95
CA GLU A 115 -11.23 5.70 -16.65
C GLU A 115 -10.06 5.33 -15.74
N CYS A 116 -9.91 5.99 -14.58
CA CYS A 116 -8.87 5.69 -13.62
C CYS A 116 -9.24 4.47 -12.79
N ALA A 117 -8.29 3.55 -12.64
CA ALA A 117 -8.48 2.35 -11.84
C ALA A 117 -8.26 2.56 -10.35
N PHE A 118 -7.40 3.52 -10.00
CA PHE A 118 -7.05 3.83 -8.63
C PHE A 118 -6.61 5.27 -8.46
N GLY A 119 -6.70 5.75 -7.23
CA GLY A 119 -6.18 7.04 -6.80
C GLY A 119 -5.19 6.86 -5.66
N ILE A 120 -4.21 7.75 -5.59
CA ILE A 120 -3.17 7.79 -4.56
C ILE A 120 -3.04 9.20 -3.99
N SER A 121 -2.85 9.30 -2.68
CA SER A 121 -2.54 10.59 -2.04
C SER A 121 -1.10 11.00 -2.37
N SER A 122 -0.93 12.20 -2.92
CA SER A 122 0.39 12.75 -3.20
C SER A 122 1.14 13.08 -1.90
N ARG A 123 2.46 13.17 -1.99
CA ARG A 123 3.29 13.70 -0.90
C ARG A 123 3.52 15.21 -1.02
N SER A 124 3.19 15.82 -2.15
CA SER A 124 3.59 17.20 -2.44
C SER A 124 2.53 18.06 -3.13
N LEU A 125 1.55 17.49 -3.80
CA LEU A 125 0.57 18.23 -4.58
C LEU A 125 -0.56 18.79 -3.72
N ASN A 126 -1.06 19.96 -4.10
CA ASN A 126 -2.27 20.57 -3.52
C ASN A 126 -3.49 20.42 -4.44
N HIS A 127 -3.36 19.71 -5.55
CA HIS A 127 -4.41 19.43 -6.53
C HIS A 127 -4.20 18.05 -7.15
N SER A 128 -5.19 17.53 -7.85
CA SER A 128 -5.10 16.22 -8.48
C SER A 128 -4.52 16.29 -9.89
N ILE A 129 -3.75 15.27 -10.26
CA ILE A 129 -3.19 15.06 -11.60
C ILE A 129 -3.49 13.62 -12.04
N ILE A 130 -3.90 13.46 -13.31
CA ILE A 130 -4.07 12.13 -13.91
C ILE A 130 -2.78 11.74 -14.62
N HIS A 131 -2.33 10.53 -14.35
CA HIS A 131 -1.23 9.88 -15.04
C HIS A 131 -1.77 8.70 -15.84
N THR A 132 -1.52 8.71 -17.15
CA THR A 132 -1.88 7.60 -18.04
C THR A 132 -0.82 6.50 -17.98
N PRO A 133 -1.13 5.27 -18.45
CA PRO A 133 -0.12 4.22 -18.54
C PRO A 133 1.14 4.61 -19.32
N GLU A 134 1.01 5.53 -20.29
CA GLU A 134 2.12 5.98 -21.12
C GLU A 134 3.10 6.90 -20.35
N ASN A 135 2.67 7.59 -19.30
CA ASN A 135 3.53 8.51 -18.57
C ASN A 135 3.77 8.16 -17.09
N SER A 136 2.90 7.38 -16.46
CA SER A 136 2.96 7.07 -15.02
C SER A 136 4.32 6.53 -14.56
N TYR A 137 4.91 5.64 -15.35
CA TYR A 137 6.25 5.09 -15.07
C TYR A 137 7.35 6.14 -15.19
N ARG A 138 7.27 7.04 -16.18
CA ARG A 138 8.24 8.10 -16.34
C ARG A 138 8.18 9.07 -15.17
N VAL A 139 6.97 9.49 -14.79
CA VAL A 139 6.77 10.34 -13.60
C VAL A 139 7.29 9.65 -12.34
N HIS A 140 6.97 8.37 -12.14
CA HIS A 140 7.43 7.63 -10.96
C HIS A 140 8.95 7.51 -10.90
N PHE A 141 9.60 7.04 -11.97
CA PHE A 141 11.01 6.70 -11.91
C PHE A 141 11.97 7.88 -12.16
N PHE A 142 11.53 8.95 -12.82
CA PHE A 142 12.40 10.06 -13.20
C PHE A 142 12.04 11.41 -12.58
N GLU A 143 10.83 11.57 -12.05
CA GLU A 143 10.39 12.83 -11.48
C GLU A 143 10.18 12.74 -9.96
N ARG A 144 9.14 12.01 -9.49
CA ARG A 144 8.74 12.03 -8.09
C ARG A 144 8.04 10.75 -7.62
N GLY A 145 8.60 9.66 -7.49
CA GLY A 145 8.17 8.42 -6.83
C GLY A 145 6.67 8.25 -6.48
N ILE A 146 5.75 8.57 -7.41
CA ILE A 146 4.30 8.64 -7.13
C ILE A 146 3.72 7.29 -6.65
N LEU A 147 4.32 6.17 -7.05
CA LEU A 147 3.87 4.82 -6.70
C LEU A 147 4.54 4.28 -5.41
N ASP A 148 5.38 5.08 -4.75
CA ASP A 148 5.96 4.74 -3.44
C ASP A 148 5.01 5.16 -2.31
N ILE A 149 3.82 4.57 -2.27
CA ILE A 149 2.77 4.88 -1.29
C ILE A 149 2.26 3.61 -0.61
N SER A 150 2.04 3.67 0.70
CA SER A 150 1.39 2.58 1.42
C SER A 150 -0.07 2.40 0.98
N PRO A 151 -0.69 1.24 1.19
CA PRO A 151 -2.11 1.05 0.91
C PRO A 151 -3.02 2.06 1.60
N SER A 152 -2.65 2.57 2.79
CA SER A 152 -3.39 3.64 3.49
C SER A 152 -3.56 4.90 2.66
N GLY A 153 -2.64 5.21 1.75
CA GLY A 153 -2.70 6.38 0.86
C GLY A 153 -3.51 6.16 -0.41
N SER A 154 -4.16 5.03 -0.60
CA SER A 154 -4.82 4.67 -1.87
C SER A 154 -6.34 4.51 -1.76
N ILE A 155 -7.02 4.62 -2.91
CA ILE A 155 -8.39 4.17 -3.19
C ILE A 155 -8.39 3.42 -4.51
N ILE A 156 -9.08 2.29 -4.59
CA ILE A 156 -9.00 1.37 -5.74
C ILE A 156 -10.41 0.95 -6.15
N ARG A 157 -10.67 0.83 -7.44
CA ARG A 157 -11.90 0.19 -7.92
C ARG A 157 -11.90 -1.29 -7.53
N ASN A 158 -12.97 -1.73 -6.87
CA ASN A 158 -13.10 -3.11 -6.39
C ASN A 158 -13.09 -4.15 -7.52
N ASP A 159 -13.72 -3.82 -8.65
CA ASP A 159 -13.70 -4.68 -9.85
C ASP A 159 -12.27 -4.85 -10.39
N VAL A 160 -11.48 -3.78 -10.46
CA VAL A 160 -10.08 -3.83 -10.88
C VAL A 160 -9.24 -4.63 -9.88
N PHE A 161 -9.42 -4.42 -8.58
CA PHE A 161 -8.70 -5.19 -7.56
C PHE A 161 -8.94 -6.70 -7.75
N LYS A 162 -10.17 -7.12 -8.03
CA LYS A 162 -10.53 -8.53 -8.28
C LYS A 162 -9.94 -9.05 -9.60
N ILE A 163 -10.03 -8.28 -10.70
CA ILE A 163 -9.47 -8.67 -12.01
C ILE A 163 -7.96 -8.86 -11.92
N GLU A 164 -7.28 -8.02 -11.16
CA GLU A 164 -5.83 -8.07 -10.98
C GLU A 164 -5.39 -9.02 -9.85
N ASN A 165 -6.31 -9.78 -9.25
CA ASN A 165 -6.06 -10.75 -8.17
C ASN A 165 -5.42 -10.17 -6.91
N GLY A 166 -5.69 -8.89 -6.60
CA GLY A 166 -5.23 -8.23 -5.39
C GLY A 166 -3.71 -8.13 -5.25
N PHE A 167 -3.26 -8.04 -4.01
CA PHE A 167 -1.83 -8.01 -3.67
C PHE A 167 -1.20 -9.40 -3.78
N TRP A 168 0.07 -9.46 -4.17
CA TRP A 168 0.86 -10.65 -3.99
C TRP A 168 1.04 -10.96 -2.50
N GLU A 169 1.34 -12.21 -2.16
CA GLU A 169 1.55 -12.63 -0.77
C GLU A 169 3.01 -12.46 -0.31
N THR A 170 3.77 -11.64 -1.01
CA THR A 170 5.17 -11.35 -0.70
C THR A 170 5.25 -10.20 0.30
N ARG A 171 5.85 -10.45 1.45
CA ARG A 171 6.01 -9.45 2.51
C ARG A 171 6.74 -8.20 2.02
N CYS A 172 6.39 -7.05 2.55
CA CYS A 172 7.05 -5.74 2.42
C CYS A 172 7.00 -5.03 1.06
N VAL A 173 6.68 -5.71 -0.04
CA VAL A 173 6.84 -5.15 -1.40
C VAL A 173 5.63 -5.32 -2.30
N SER A 174 4.56 -5.94 -1.78
CA SER A 174 3.40 -6.27 -2.62
C SER A 174 2.54 -5.08 -2.98
N ASP A 175 2.53 -4.01 -2.18
CA ASP A 175 1.91 -2.73 -2.54
C ASP A 175 2.64 -2.08 -3.72
N PHE A 176 3.96 -1.97 -3.65
CA PHE A 176 4.77 -1.42 -4.72
C PHE A 176 4.63 -2.23 -6.02
N GLU A 177 4.65 -3.57 -5.93
CA GLU A 177 4.36 -4.46 -7.06
C GLU A 177 2.99 -4.15 -7.66
N PHE A 178 1.97 -4.04 -6.79
CA PHE A 178 0.59 -3.85 -7.21
C PHE A 178 0.40 -2.49 -7.91
N TRP A 179 0.94 -1.42 -7.36
CA TRP A 179 0.87 -0.10 -7.99
C TRP A 179 1.56 -0.06 -9.35
N LEU A 180 2.73 -0.66 -9.49
CA LEU A 180 3.41 -0.80 -10.78
C LEU A 180 2.57 -1.62 -11.77
N ARG A 181 1.96 -2.72 -11.31
CA ARG A 181 1.11 -3.56 -12.15
C ARG A 181 -0.12 -2.82 -12.65
N LEU A 182 -0.79 -2.08 -11.78
CA LEU A 182 -1.94 -1.26 -12.15
C LEU A 182 -1.55 -0.11 -13.09
N ALA A 183 -0.53 0.67 -12.73
CA ALA A 183 -0.11 1.85 -13.48
C ALA A 183 0.38 1.53 -14.91
N LYS A 184 0.79 0.28 -15.16
CA LYS A 184 1.13 -0.20 -16.49
C LYS A 184 -0.08 -0.38 -17.41
N LYS A 185 -1.26 -0.62 -16.84
CA LYS A 185 -2.48 -0.97 -17.57
C LYS A 185 -3.55 0.10 -17.51
N TYR A 186 -3.59 0.86 -16.42
CA TYR A 186 -4.67 1.78 -16.09
C TYR A 186 -4.13 3.16 -15.75
N ALA A 187 -4.96 4.17 -15.99
CA ALA A 187 -4.70 5.50 -15.49
C ALA A 187 -4.81 5.55 -13.95
N VAL A 188 -4.02 6.42 -13.33
CA VAL A 188 -3.99 6.68 -11.89
C VAL A 188 -4.21 8.16 -11.62
N ILE A 189 -4.96 8.49 -10.58
CA ILE A 189 -5.11 9.85 -10.09
C ILE A 189 -4.13 10.05 -8.92
N GLU A 190 -3.16 10.91 -9.09
CA GLU A 190 -2.37 11.45 -7.98
C GLU A 190 -3.17 12.60 -7.38
N MET A 191 -3.74 12.38 -6.20
CA MET A 191 -4.63 13.31 -5.48
C MET A 191 -3.83 14.27 -4.61
N GLU A 192 -4.49 15.26 -4.02
CA GLU A 192 -3.83 16.18 -3.09
C GLU A 192 -3.17 15.46 -1.90
N LYS A 193 -2.20 16.13 -1.29
CA LYS A 193 -1.49 15.64 -0.11
C LYS A 193 -2.34 15.72 1.18
N ASP A 194 -1.79 15.18 2.24
CA ASP A 194 -2.31 15.28 3.62
C ASP A 194 -3.72 14.69 3.80
N LEU A 195 -4.12 13.70 2.98
CA LEU A 195 -5.38 12.96 3.15
C LEU A 195 -5.30 11.93 4.28
N ILE A 196 -4.10 11.47 4.58
CA ILE A 196 -3.80 10.50 5.64
C ILE A 196 -2.65 11.04 6.48
N TYR A 197 -2.76 10.88 7.78
CA TYR A 197 -1.67 11.07 8.72
C TYR A 197 -1.04 9.71 9.02
N TRP A 198 0.16 9.49 8.48
CA TRP A 198 0.97 8.30 8.76
C TRP A 198 1.68 8.48 10.09
N ARG A 199 1.35 7.64 11.06
CA ARG A 199 1.98 7.66 12.37
C ARG A 199 3.36 6.99 12.28
N GLU A 200 4.33 7.55 13.00
CA GLU A 200 5.66 6.95 13.13
C GLU A 200 5.80 6.30 14.51
N HIS A 201 6.18 5.02 14.56
CA HIS A 201 6.47 4.28 15.79
C HIS A 201 7.39 3.08 15.55
N GLU A 202 8.01 2.54 16.61
CA GLU A 202 9.03 1.48 16.51
C GLU A 202 8.51 0.15 15.93
N GLY A 203 7.22 -0.16 16.15
CA GLY A 203 6.59 -1.41 15.69
C GLY A 203 6.10 -1.42 14.24
N GLN A 204 6.53 -0.46 13.41
CA GLN A 204 6.14 -0.42 12.01
C GLN A 204 6.89 -1.44 11.16
N GLU A 205 6.18 -1.99 10.17
CA GLU A 205 6.69 -3.00 9.24
C GLU A 205 7.94 -2.51 8.48
N ILE A 206 8.00 -1.24 8.11
CA ILE A 206 9.16 -0.65 7.42
C ILE A 206 10.46 -0.75 8.22
N ASN A 207 10.36 -0.78 9.54
CA ASN A 207 11.52 -0.92 10.42
C ASN A 207 11.96 -2.39 10.56
N LEU A 208 11.03 -3.34 10.43
CA LEU A 208 11.24 -4.78 10.61
C LEU A 208 11.61 -5.47 9.30
N GLY A 209 11.04 -5.03 8.18
CA GLY A 209 11.16 -5.68 6.87
C GLY A 209 12.31 -5.20 5.98
N ARG A 210 13.34 -4.55 6.52
CA ARG A 210 14.41 -3.91 5.74
C ARG A 210 15.16 -4.86 4.81
N ILE A 211 15.36 -6.10 5.23
CA ILE A 211 16.09 -7.12 4.46
C ILE A 211 15.22 -7.66 3.33
N GLU A 212 13.96 -7.94 3.61
CA GLU A 212 12.99 -8.40 2.64
C GLU A 212 12.79 -7.39 1.50
N TYR A 213 12.78 -6.08 1.81
CA TYR A 213 12.80 -5.03 0.78
C TYR A 213 14.01 -5.14 -0.15
N LEU A 214 15.20 -5.39 0.40
CA LEU A 214 16.42 -5.53 -0.40
C LEU A 214 16.43 -6.82 -1.23
N GLU A 215 15.75 -7.87 -0.77
CA GLU A 215 15.63 -9.14 -1.51
C GLU A 215 14.79 -9.01 -2.76
N HIS A 216 13.70 -8.24 -2.71
CA HIS A 216 12.66 -8.29 -3.73
C HIS A 216 12.63 -7.09 -4.67
N ASN A 217 13.10 -5.93 -4.22
CA ASN A 217 12.88 -4.65 -4.92
C ASN A 217 13.44 -4.63 -6.35
N ILE A 218 14.68 -5.05 -6.57
CA ILE A 218 15.28 -5.09 -7.92
C ILE A 218 14.54 -6.07 -8.82
N ASN A 219 14.16 -7.23 -8.30
CA ASN A 219 13.47 -8.25 -9.08
C ASN A 219 12.10 -7.77 -9.54
N ILE A 220 11.34 -7.12 -8.65
CA ILE A 220 10.04 -6.52 -8.98
C ILE A 220 10.22 -5.45 -10.05
N VAL A 221 11.13 -4.49 -9.84
CA VAL A 221 11.37 -3.41 -10.79
C VAL A 221 11.78 -3.98 -12.16
N SER A 222 12.76 -4.89 -12.22
CA SER A 222 13.21 -5.47 -13.48
C SER A 222 12.09 -6.20 -14.25
N HIS A 223 11.23 -6.93 -13.52
CA HIS A 223 10.10 -7.62 -14.12
C HIS A 223 9.00 -6.64 -14.60
N LYS A 224 8.72 -5.59 -13.84
CA LYS A 224 7.67 -4.63 -14.18
C LYS A 224 8.06 -3.65 -15.28
N LEU A 225 9.35 -3.35 -15.42
CA LEU A 225 9.85 -2.53 -16.54
C LEU A 225 9.65 -3.21 -17.90
N MET A 226 9.74 -4.54 -17.99
CA MET A 226 9.50 -5.27 -19.23
C MET A 226 8.11 -4.99 -19.78
N GLY A 227 8.04 -4.54 -21.05
CA GLY A 227 6.78 -4.16 -21.72
C GLY A 227 6.07 -2.94 -21.10
N SER A 228 6.79 -2.08 -20.38
CA SER A 228 6.32 -0.74 -20.02
C SER A 228 6.50 0.23 -21.20
N CYS A 229 6.00 1.46 -21.05
CA CYS A 229 6.16 2.54 -22.03
C CYS A 229 7.59 3.08 -22.16
N LEU A 230 8.50 2.66 -21.26
CA LEU A 230 9.87 3.15 -21.21
C LEU A 230 10.76 2.51 -22.29
N THR A 231 11.64 3.30 -22.86
CA THR A 231 12.67 2.81 -23.77
C THR A 231 13.66 1.87 -23.06
N GLU A 232 14.36 1.05 -23.80
CA GLU A 232 15.40 0.16 -23.22
C GLU A 232 16.50 0.94 -22.50
N ALA A 233 16.89 2.10 -22.99
CA ALA A 233 17.87 2.98 -22.34
C ALA A 233 17.37 3.46 -20.97
N GLU A 234 16.11 3.92 -20.88
CA GLU A 234 15.47 4.34 -19.63
C GLU A 234 15.34 3.17 -18.65
N GLN A 235 14.94 1.98 -19.10
CA GLN A 235 14.88 0.78 -18.27
C GLN A 235 16.25 0.41 -17.68
N ASN A 236 17.30 0.45 -18.50
CA ASN A 236 18.66 0.17 -18.08
C ASN A 236 19.17 1.22 -17.06
N GLU A 237 18.84 2.49 -17.24
CA GLU A 237 19.17 3.54 -16.29
C GLU A 237 18.50 3.32 -14.93
N ILE A 238 17.20 2.99 -14.92
CA ILE A 238 16.47 2.67 -13.70
C ILE A 238 17.12 1.49 -12.98
N LEU A 239 17.37 0.39 -13.70
CA LEU A 239 17.99 -0.80 -13.12
C LEU A 239 19.38 -0.51 -12.55
N LYS A 240 20.18 0.31 -13.23
CA LYS A 240 21.49 0.74 -12.73
C LYS A 240 21.35 1.52 -11.41
N ARG A 241 20.38 2.47 -11.32
CA ARG A 241 20.13 3.23 -10.10
C ARG A 241 19.67 2.32 -8.94
N TYR A 242 18.75 1.39 -9.20
CA TYR A 242 18.28 0.44 -8.18
C TYR A 242 19.40 -0.49 -7.70
N ARG A 243 20.20 -1.05 -8.61
CA ARG A 243 21.36 -1.88 -8.25
C ARG A 243 22.34 -1.10 -7.37
N LYS A 244 22.68 0.13 -7.78
CA LYS A 244 23.58 1.00 -7.01
C LYS A 244 23.01 1.30 -5.61
N ALA A 245 21.74 1.67 -5.51
CA ALA A 245 21.07 1.96 -4.24
C ALA A 245 21.05 0.72 -3.32
N THR A 246 20.64 -0.43 -3.85
CA THR A 246 20.59 -1.70 -3.09
C THR A 246 21.96 -2.14 -2.63
N SER A 247 22.96 -2.10 -3.51
CA SER A 247 24.35 -2.47 -3.15
C SER A 247 24.90 -1.59 -2.02
N ARG A 248 24.68 -0.27 -2.12
CA ARG A 248 25.09 0.68 -1.07
C ARG A 248 24.38 0.42 0.26
N GLN A 249 23.08 0.08 0.21
CA GLN A 249 22.31 -0.19 1.40
C GLN A 249 22.71 -1.52 2.05
N ILE A 250 23.01 -2.57 1.27
CA ILE A 250 23.58 -3.81 1.77
C ILE A 250 24.90 -3.52 2.48
N LEU A 251 25.82 -2.78 1.84
CA LEU A 251 27.12 -2.44 2.42
C LEU A 251 27.00 -1.56 3.67
N LYS A 252 26.07 -0.58 3.68
CA LYS A 252 25.84 0.29 4.84
C LYS A 252 25.32 -0.46 6.07
N ASN A 253 24.51 -1.50 5.84
CA ASN A 253 23.97 -2.36 6.89
C ASN A 253 24.92 -3.52 7.22
N PHE A 254 26.11 -3.58 6.57
CA PHE A 254 27.09 -4.61 6.76
C PHE A 254 27.71 -4.51 8.16
N ARG A 255 27.52 -5.57 8.96
CA ARG A 255 28.22 -5.82 10.22
C ARG A 255 28.91 -7.18 10.13
N PRO A 256 30.03 -7.40 10.83
CA PRO A 256 30.75 -8.70 10.76
C PRO A 256 29.86 -9.92 11.01
N LEU A 257 28.84 -9.77 11.85
CA LEU A 257 27.87 -10.83 12.18
C LEU A 257 26.88 -11.16 11.05
N HIS A 258 26.76 -10.28 10.02
CA HIS A 258 25.82 -10.43 8.91
C HIS A 258 26.49 -10.66 7.54
N ILE A 259 27.75 -11.07 7.55
CA ILE A 259 28.55 -11.30 6.31
C ILE A 259 27.88 -12.30 5.36
N LEU A 260 27.38 -13.41 5.89
CA LEU A 260 26.73 -14.45 5.08
C LEU A 260 25.43 -13.93 4.46
N GLU A 261 24.70 -13.10 5.18
CA GLU A 261 23.46 -12.49 4.72
C GLU A 261 23.72 -11.45 3.61
N ALA A 262 24.73 -10.59 3.76
CA ALA A 262 25.14 -9.68 2.71
C ALA A 262 25.53 -10.44 1.43
N ILE A 263 26.31 -11.51 1.54
CA ILE A 263 26.66 -12.37 0.40
C ILE A 263 25.40 -12.97 -0.24
N ARG A 264 24.43 -13.44 0.56
CA ARG A 264 23.15 -13.96 0.07
C ARG A 264 22.39 -12.87 -0.72
N LEU A 265 22.27 -11.66 -0.17
CA LEU A 265 21.57 -10.53 -0.81
C LEU A 265 22.24 -10.12 -2.14
N PHE A 266 23.57 -10.06 -2.19
CA PHE A 266 24.29 -9.81 -3.43
C PHE A 266 23.99 -10.88 -4.50
N ARG A 267 23.96 -12.16 -4.12
CA ARG A 267 23.66 -13.27 -5.04
C ARG A 267 22.22 -13.23 -5.56
N ILE A 268 21.25 -13.07 -4.66
CA ILE A 268 19.80 -13.02 -5.04
C ILE A 268 19.53 -11.89 -6.02
N ASN A 269 20.10 -10.72 -5.77
CA ASN A 269 19.91 -9.55 -6.62
C ASN A 269 20.85 -9.51 -7.83
N LYS A 270 21.68 -10.54 -8.04
CA LYS A 270 22.69 -10.60 -9.12
C LYS A 270 23.58 -9.34 -9.14
N LEU A 271 23.98 -8.88 -7.96
CA LEU A 271 24.82 -7.70 -7.76
C LEU A 271 26.31 -8.07 -7.64
N SER A 272 27.16 -7.11 -7.96
CA SER A 272 28.60 -7.14 -7.71
C SER A 272 29.00 -5.97 -6.80
N LEU A 273 30.20 -6.03 -6.21
CA LEU A 273 30.74 -4.90 -5.44
C LEU A 273 30.93 -3.65 -6.30
N PHE A 274 31.11 -3.79 -7.61
CA PHE A 274 31.22 -2.69 -8.55
C PHE A 274 29.88 -1.92 -8.74
N ASP A 275 28.73 -2.56 -8.46
CA ASP A 275 27.45 -1.87 -8.52
C ASP A 275 27.27 -0.79 -7.43
N ALA A 276 28.11 -0.79 -6.40
CA ALA A 276 28.06 0.20 -5.33
C ALA A 276 28.81 1.51 -5.65
N ILE A 277 29.71 1.47 -6.64
CA ILE A 277 30.51 2.62 -7.10
C ILE A 277 29.68 3.45 -8.08
#